data_2121b59b3e9c6ca6bd014fb517211ef5
#
_entry.id   2121b59b3e9c6ca6bd014fb517211ef5
#
_cell.length_a   1.000
_cell.length_b   1.000
_cell.length_c   1.000
_cell.angle_alpha   90.00
_cell.angle_beta   90.00
_cell.angle_gamma   90.00
#
_symmetry.space_group_name_H-M   'P 1'
#
loop_
_entity.id
_entity.type
_entity.pdbx_description
1 polymer ?
#
loop_
_entity_poly.entity_id
_entity_poly.type
_entity_poly.pdbx_seq_one_letter_code
_entity_poly.pdbx_strand_id
1 'polypeptide(L)'
;MALSLGQITESLGGRLIGDPQHLIQKLAPLDTAQADALSFLSNPKYQSQLATTLAGCVIVSPAVAAASSVSMALIVADNPYHYFARLTQLWRQHTRVHDEPLVHPSAVIHPQAYVDPSARIGPLCVIERGARIGAHTWLKSGVTFGENCIIGERCIVHAGVVVGADGFGFALFEGRWEKIEQLGAVRIGNDVEIGANTCIDRGALDDTVIEEGVKLDNLVQIGHNVHVGAHTAMAGCAGVAGSARIGANCTVGGGAVVLGHLELADGVHISAASVVMRSIRQPGQYSGVFPIDDNASWEKNAATLRQLHRLRDRIKSLESALESQKK
;
A
#
# COMPACT_ATOMS: atom_id res chain seq x y z
N MET A 1 -20.80 -17.96 12.20
CA MET A 1 -20.75 -17.18 13.45
C MET A 1 -21.44 -15.84 13.18
N ALA A 2 -22.18 -15.32 14.16
CA ALA A 2 -22.91 -14.05 14.00
C ALA A 2 -22.52 -13.09 15.14
N LEU A 3 -22.56 -11.80 14.88
CA LEU A 3 -22.41 -10.72 15.88
C LEU A 3 -23.70 -9.93 15.94
N SER A 4 -24.18 -9.58 17.15
CA SER A 4 -25.31 -8.63 17.25
C SER A 4 -24.83 -7.20 17.00
N LEU A 5 -25.74 -6.32 16.57
CA LEU A 5 -25.45 -4.90 16.39
C LEU A 5 -25.00 -4.26 17.71
N GLY A 6 -25.54 -4.73 18.84
CA GLY A 6 -25.12 -4.32 20.19
C GLY A 6 -23.66 -4.65 20.45
N GLN A 7 -23.23 -5.89 20.20
CA GLN A 7 -21.81 -6.31 20.36
C GLN A 7 -20.85 -5.49 19.47
N ILE A 8 -21.26 -5.21 18.24
CA ILE A 8 -20.47 -4.40 17.33
C ILE A 8 -20.30 -2.98 17.87
N THR A 9 -21.39 -2.32 18.28
CA THR A 9 -21.35 -0.93 18.77
C THR A 9 -20.70 -0.83 20.16
N GLU A 10 -20.83 -1.83 21.01
CA GLU A 10 -20.11 -1.90 22.28
C GLU A 10 -18.58 -1.95 22.07
N SER A 11 -18.12 -2.73 21.07
CA SER A 11 -16.70 -2.90 20.76
C SER A 11 -16.09 -1.70 20.01
N LEU A 12 -16.82 -1.09 19.09
CA LEU A 12 -16.30 -0.10 18.15
C LEU A 12 -16.78 1.32 18.41
N GLY A 13 -17.82 1.49 19.26
CA GLY A 13 -18.52 2.75 19.43
C GLY A 13 -19.55 2.99 18.33
N GLY A 14 -19.89 4.26 18.11
CA GLY A 14 -20.95 4.65 17.17
C GLY A 14 -22.34 4.64 17.82
N ARG A 15 -23.30 5.35 17.22
CA ARG A 15 -24.69 5.40 17.69
C ARG A 15 -25.55 4.45 16.87
N LEU A 16 -26.12 3.43 17.53
CA LEU A 16 -27.05 2.50 16.91
C LEU A 16 -28.47 3.12 16.84
N ILE A 17 -29.10 3.03 15.67
CA ILE A 17 -30.54 3.28 15.44
C ILE A 17 -31.11 1.95 14.94
N GLY A 18 -31.84 1.24 15.79
CA GLY A 18 -32.40 -0.08 15.49
C GLY A 18 -32.28 -1.04 16.65
N ASP A 19 -32.60 -2.31 16.40
CA ASP A 19 -32.59 -3.37 17.41
C ASP A 19 -31.14 -3.83 17.69
N PRO A 20 -30.62 -3.69 18.93
CA PRO A 20 -29.28 -4.16 19.29
C PRO A 20 -29.13 -5.69 19.26
N GLN A 21 -30.23 -6.43 19.30
CA GLN A 21 -30.23 -7.89 19.22
C GLN A 21 -30.22 -8.42 17.77
N HIS A 22 -30.37 -7.55 16.77
CA HIS A 22 -30.32 -7.96 15.38
C HIS A 22 -28.96 -8.60 15.05
N LEU A 23 -29.01 -9.82 14.50
CA LEU A 23 -27.83 -10.63 14.24
C LEU A 23 -27.31 -10.42 12.81
N ILE A 24 -26.04 -10.08 12.69
CA ILE A 24 -25.32 -9.98 11.43
C ILE A 24 -24.49 -11.26 11.22
N GLN A 25 -24.69 -11.90 10.07
CA GLN A 25 -24.01 -13.13 9.70
C GLN A 25 -22.89 -12.90 8.67
N LYS A 26 -22.93 -11.77 7.95
CA LYS A 26 -21.94 -11.42 6.93
C LYS A 26 -21.80 -9.91 6.72
N LEU A 27 -20.68 -9.51 6.15
CA LEU A 27 -20.47 -8.17 5.62
C LEU A 27 -20.66 -8.23 4.10
N ALA A 28 -21.39 -7.27 3.51
CA ALA A 28 -21.68 -7.27 2.08
C ALA A 28 -21.78 -5.85 1.50
N PRO A 29 -21.51 -5.64 0.20
CA PRO A 29 -21.77 -4.38 -0.50
C PRO A 29 -23.26 -4.02 -0.46
N LEU A 30 -23.58 -2.71 -0.56
CA LEU A 30 -24.95 -2.20 -0.46
C LEU A 30 -25.93 -2.83 -1.47
N ASP A 31 -25.49 -3.08 -2.68
CA ASP A 31 -26.29 -3.61 -3.79
C ASP A 31 -26.63 -5.10 -3.66
N THR A 32 -25.80 -5.87 -2.93
CA THR A 32 -25.96 -7.32 -2.78
C THR A 32 -26.33 -7.75 -1.36
N ALA A 33 -26.32 -6.80 -0.40
CA ALA A 33 -26.62 -7.07 0.99
C ALA A 33 -28.06 -7.57 1.18
N GLN A 34 -28.26 -8.50 2.13
CA GLN A 34 -29.55 -9.03 2.56
C GLN A 34 -29.77 -8.70 4.05
N ALA A 35 -30.93 -9.06 4.60
CA ALA A 35 -31.32 -8.75 5.97
C ALA A 35 -30.35 -9.24 7.05
N ASP A 36 -29.55 -10.26 6.77
CA ASP A 36 -28.52 -10.82 7.64
C ASP A 36 -27.13 -10.16 7.45
N ALA A 37 -27.04 -9.14 6.58
CA ALA A 37 -25.78 -8.49 6.23
C ALA A 37 -25.69 -7.06 6.79
N LEU A 38 -24.44 -6.67 7.13
CA LEU A 38 -24.07 -5.30 7.44
C LEU A 38 -23.26 -4.71 6.29
N SER A 39 -23.62 -3.49 5.87
CA SER A 39 -22.94 -2.74 4.83
C SER A 39 -22.48 -1.36 5.32
N PHE A 40 -21.89 -0.56 4.45
CA PHE A 40 -21.50 0.82 4.76
C PHE A 40 -21.69 1.75 3.57
N LEU A 41 -21.90 3.03 3.85
CA LEU A 41 -22.01 4.10 2.87
C LEU A 41 -21.01 5.22 3.22
N SER A 42 -19.91 5.29 2.47
CA SER A 42 -18.91 6.35 2.62
C SER A 42 -18.86 7.31 1.43
N ASN A 43 -19.25 6.84 0.24
CA ASN A 43 -19.21 7.63 -0.98
C ASN A 43 -20.63 8.14 -1.34
N PRO A 44 -20.84 9.47 -1.43
CA PRO A 44 -22.13 10.06 -1.78
C PRO A 44 -22.74 9.56 -3.09
N LYS A 45 -21.93 9.10 -4.04
CA LYS A 45 -22.40 8.53 -5.32
C LYS A 45 -23.33 7.32 -5.14
N TYR A 46 -23.18 6.59 -4.04
CA TYR A 46 -23.99 5.40 -3.74
C TYR A 46 -25.16 5.69 -2.80
N GLN A 47 -25.44 6.96 -2.48
CA GLN A 47 -26.50 7.32 -1.54
C GLN A 47 -27.90 6.86 -2.01
N SER A 48 -28.15 6.83 -3.32
CA SER A 48 -29.38 6.30 -3.89
C SER A 48 -29.61 4.82 -3.58
N GLN A 49 -28.53 4.04 -3.42
CA GLN A 49 -28.62 2.62 -3.08
C GLN A 49 -29.13 2.38 -1.65
N LEU A 50 -29.02 3.38 -0.75
CA LEU A 50 -29.52 3.27 0.61
C LEU A 50 -31.06 3.07 0.66
N ALA A 51 -31.76 3.59 -0.31
CA ALA A 51 -33.24 3.44 -0.40
C ALA A 51 -33.66 2.06 -0.93
N THR A 52 -32.79 1.34 -1.60
CA THR A 52 -33.11 0.07 -2.29
C THR A 52 -32.39 -1.15 -1.72
N THR A 53 -31.40 -0.94 -0.87
CA THR A 53 -30.66 -2.06 -0.25
C THR A 53 -31.58 -2.86 0.68
N LEU A 54 -31.33 -4.18 0.71
CA LEU A 54 -31.97 -5.10 1.66
C LEU A 54 -31.09 -5.40 2.87
N ALA A 55 -30.01 -4.63 3.09
CA ALA A 55 -29.11 -4.79 4.22
C ALA A 55 -29.86 -4.70 5.55
N GLY A 56 -29.54 -5.58 6.51
CA GLY A 56 -30.09 -5.50 7.86
C GLY A 56 -29.58 -4.30 8.64
N CYS A 57 -28.35 -3.84 8.34
CA CYS A 57 -27.77 -2.64 8.92
C CYS A 57 -26.79 -1.95 7.95
N VAL A 58 -26.73 -0.61 8.00
CA VAL A 58 -25.76 0.17 7.22
C VAL A 58 -25.02 1.16 8.11
N ILE A 59 -23.69 1.21 8.01
CA ILE A 59 -22.86 2.25 8.63
C ILE A 59 -22.96 3.52 7.78
N VAL A 60 -23.36 4.63 8.39
CA VAL A 60 -23.57 5.91 7.71
C VAL A 60 -22.97 7.08 8.49
N SER A 61 -22.75 8.22 7.82
CA SER A 61 -22.40 9.48 8.50
C SER A 61 -23.62 10.10 9.21
N PRO A 62 -23.41 10.99 10.20
CA PRO A 62 -24.51 11.73 10.86
C PRO A 62 -25.42 12.47 9.87
N ALA A 63 -24.86 13.09 8.84
CA ALA A 63 -25.61 13.81 7.82
C ALA A 63 -26.54 12.89 7.02
N VAL A 64 -26.06 11.71 6.63
CA VAL A 64 -26.86 10.71 5.92
C VAL A 64 -27.96 10.15 6.82
N ALA A 65 -27.65 9.84 8.09
CA ALA A 65 -28.64 9.35 9.05
C ALA A 65 -29.80 10.36 9.26
N ALA A 66 -29.48 11.66 9.37
CA ALA A 66 -30.47 12.70 9.56
C ALA A 66 -31.38 12.91 8.31
N ALA A 67 -30.83 12.67 7.12
CA ALA A 67 -31.56 12.84 5.85
C ALA A 67 -32.34 11.57 5.41
N SER A 68 -32.13 10.43 6.11
CA SER A 68 -32.70 9.15 5.70
C SER A 68 -33.93 8.76 6.48
N SER A 69 -34.96 8.28 5.79
CA SER A 69 -36.18 7.69 6.37
C SER A 69 -36.23 6.19 6.08
N VAL A 70 -35.14 5.48 6.35
CA VAL A 70 -35.05 4.04 6.10
C VAL A 70 -35.51 3.22 7.30
N SER A 71 -36.08 2.03 7.04
CA SER A 71 -36.57 1.12 8.09
C SER A 71 -35.50 0.17 8.63
N MET A 72 -34.37 0.01 7.93
CA MET A 72 -33.26 -0.84 8.38
C MET A 72 -32.49 -0.19 9.53
N ALA A 73 -31.73 -1.00 10.27
CA ALA A 73 -30.86 -0.48 11.30
C ALA A 73 -29.71 0.37 10.74
N LEU A 74 -29.31 1.41 11.47
CA LEU A 74 -28.16 2.24 11.12
C LEU A 74 -27.14 2.27 12.27
N ILE A 75 -25.86 2.19 11.93
CA ILE A 75 -24.75 2.56 12.82
C ILE A 75 -24.23 3.91 12.34
N VAL A 76 -24.38 4.94 13.17
CA VAL A 76 -23.94 6.31 12.84
C VAL A 76 -22.53 6.53 13.35
N ALA A 77 -21.60 6.84 12.45
CA ALA A 77 -20.19 7.10 12.75
C ALA A 77 -19.70 8.30 11.92
N ASP A 78 -18.83 9.13 12.50
CA ASP A 78 -18.29 10.33 11.82
C ASP A 78 -17.52 9.98 10.54
N ASN A 79 -16.79 8.86 10.55
CA ASN A 79 -16.13 8.32 9.38
C ASN A 79 -16.56 6.87 9.13
N PRO A 80 -17.59 6.64 8.29
CA PRO A 80 -18.10 5.30 7.99
C PRO A 80 -17.07 4.35 7.40
N TYR A 81 -16.13 4.86 6.60
CA TYR A 81 -15.08 4.02 5.99
C TYR A 81 -14.06 3.52 7.02
N HIS A 82 -13.62 4.40 7.90
CA HIS A 82 -12.75 4.01 9.02
C HIS A 82 -13.47 3.04 9.99
N TYR A 83 -14.74 3.29 10.27
CA TYR A 83 -15.54 2.39 11.09
C TYR A 83 -15.63 0.99 10.45
N PHE A 84 -15.89 0.94 9.13
CA PHE A 84 -15.93 -0.32 8.39
C PHE A 84 -14.59 -1.05 8.41
N ALA A 85 -13.47 -0.35 8.28
CA ALA A 85 -12.14 -0.96 8.41
C ALA A 85 -11.96 -1.65 9.78
N ARG A 86 -12.33 -0.97 10.88
CA ARG A 86 -12.29 -1.56 12.24
C ARG A 86 -13.26 -2.73 12.39
N LEU A 87 -14.44 -2.64 11.79
CA LEU A 87 -15.42 -3.73 11.78
C LEU A 87 -14.87 -4.97 11.08
N THR A 88 -14.20 -4.83 9.94
CA THR A 88 -13.60 -5.98 9.25
C THR A 88 -12.54 -6.68 10.10
N GLN A 89 -11.79 -5.92 10.90
CA GLN A 89 -10.80 -6.47 11.84
C GLN A 89 -11.49 -7.23 12.98
N LEU A 90 -12.50 -6.62 13.61
CA LEU A 90 -13.32 -7.26 14.64
C LEU A 90 -13.97 -8.55 14.12
N TRP A 91 -14.55 -8.48 12.91
CA TRP A 91 -15.17 -9.63 12.24
C TRP A 91 -14.18 -10.77 12.04
N ARG A 92 -12.99 -10.44 11.52
CA ARG A 92 -11.95 -11.42 11.30
C ARG A 92 -11.47 -12.07 12.61
N GLN A 93 -11.33 -11.28 13.68
CA GLN A 93 -10.96 -11.80 15.00
C GLN A 93 -12.01 -12.79 15.52
N HIS A 94 -13.30 -12.45 15.34
CA HIS A 94 -14.43 -13.27 15.79
C HIS A 94 -14.61 -14.56 14.98
N THR A 95 -14.29 -14.53 13.67
CA THR A 95 -14.47 -15.67 12.76
C THR A 95 -13.22 -16.53 12.58
N ARG A 96 -12.10 -16.12 13.13
CA ARG A 96 -10.84 -16.84 12.96
C ARG A 96 -10.83 -18.15 13.76
N VAL A 97 -10.50 -19.24 13.08
CA VAL A 97 -10.17 -20.51 13.70
C VAL A 97 -8.75 -20.41 14.28
N HIS A 98 -8.57 -20.77 15.54
CA HIS A 98 -7.30 -20.63 16.28
C HIS A 98 -6.52 -21.94 16.44
N ASP A 99 -6.81 -22.96 15.60
CA ASP A 99 -6.28 -24.32 15.77
C ASP A 99 -4.89 -24.53 15.16
N GLU A 100 -4.34 -23.51 14.47
CA GLU A 100 -3.03 -23.62 13.84
C GLU A 100 -1.90 -23.21 14.82
N PRO A 101 -0.77 -23.93 14.83
CA PRO A 101 0.39 -23.56 15.62
C PRO A 101 0.93 -22.19 15.17
N LEU A 102 1.49 -21.42 16.13
CA LEU A 102 2.08 -20.12 15.84
C LEU A 102 3.23 -20.23 14.82
N VAL A 103 4.02 -21.30 14.94
CA VAL A 103 5.07 -21.62 13.96
C VAL A 103 4.68 -22.90 13.24
N HIS A 104 4.49 -22.81 11.93
CA HIS A 104 4.16 -23.98 11.12
C HIS A 104 5.33 -24.97 11.06
N PRO A 105 5.09 -26.32 11.18
CA PRO A 105 6.17 -27.30 11.20
C PRO A 105 7.08 -27.33 9.96
N SER A 106 6.60 -26.85 8.82
CA SER A 106 7.40 -26.75 7.58
C SER A 106 8.22 -25.46 7.46
N ALA A 107 8.18 -24.57 8.45
CA ALA A 107 9.03 -23.40 8.46
C ALA A 107 10.48 -23.79 8.85
N VAL A 108 11.46 -23.21 8.14
CA VAL A 108 12.87 -23.38 8.42
C VAL A 108 13.38 -22.14 9.14
N ILE A 109 13.73 -22.28 10.41
CA ILE A 109 14.22 -21.17 11.24
C ILE A 109 15.66 -21.49 11.67
N HIS A 110 16.58 -20.60 11.31
CA HIS A 110 17.99 -20.76 11.70
C HIS A 110 18.11 -20.68 13.25
N PRO A 111 18.93 -21.52 13.90
CA PRO A 111 19.07 -21.53 15.35
C PRO A 111 19.51 -20.21 16.00
N GLN A 112 20.17 -19.34 15.26
CA GLN A 112 20.58 -18.00 15.70
C GLN A 112 19.57 -16.90 15.33
N ALA A 113 18.45 -17.23 14.69
CA ALA A 113 17.37 -16.28 14.49
C ALA A 113 16.55 -16.10 15.77
N TYR A 114 16.00 -14.92 15.97
CA TYR A 114 15.07 -14.64 17.05
C TYR A 114 13.65 -14.48 16.50
N VAL A 115 12.73 -15.27 16.99
CA VAL A 115 11.30 -15.15 16.68
C VAL A 115 10.56 -14.92 17.99
N ASP A 116 9.84 -13.82 18.12
CA ASP A 116 9.06 -13.54 19.31
C ASP A 116 8.00 -14.66 19.53
N PRO A 117 7.77 -15.10 20.77
CA PRO A 117 6.80 -16.17 21.07
C PRO A 117 5.37 -15.88 20.61
N SER A 118 4.98 -14.63 20.43
CA SER A 118 3.66 -14.21 19.92
C SER A 118 3.60 -14.08 18.39
N ALA A 119 4.73 -14.15 17.71
CA ALA A 119 4.80 -14.07 16.26
C ALA A 119 4.19 -15.33 15.59
N ARG A 120 3.70 -15.16 14.37
CA ARG A 120 3.11 -16.24 13.58
C ARG A 120 3.94 -16.47 12.32
N ILE A 121 4.42 -17.67 12.15
CA ILE A 121 5.24 -18.09 11.01
C ILE A 121 4.49 -19.15 10.23
N GLY A 122 4.08 -18.78 9.01
CA GLY A 122 3.33 -19.66 8.10
C GLY A 122 4.17 -20.78 7.50
N PRO A 123 3.52 -21.64 6.70
CA PRO A 123 4.21 -22.77 6.06
C PRO A 123 5.27 -22.30 5.07
N LEU A 124 6.34 -23.10 4.94
CA LEU A 124 7.42 -22.91 3.98
C LEU A 124 8.16 -21.56 4.11
N CYS A 125 8.06 -20.88 5.26
CA CYS A 125 8.89 -19.71 5.55
C CYS A 125 10.32 -20.13 5.81
N VAL A 126 11.28 -19.31 5.36
CA VAL A 126 12.71 -19.44 5.66
C VAL A 126 13.15 -18.20 6.41
N ILE A 127 13.68 -18.39 7.63
CA ILE A 127 14.21 -17.31 8.47
C ILE A 127 15.69 -17.59 8.71
N GLU A 128 16.52 -16.72 8.16
CA GLU A 128 17.98 -16.93 8.11
C GLU A 128 18.67 -16.49 9.41
N ARG A 129 19.99 -16.70 9.43
CA ARG A 129 20.85 -16.42 10.59
C ARG A 129 20.74 -14.97 11.05
N GLY A 130 20.62 -14.75 12.36
CA GLY A 130 20.60 -13.41 12.95
C GLY A 130 19.35 -12.58 12.64
N ALA A 131 18.42 -13.11 11.85
CA ALA A 131 17.14 -12.46 11.58
C ALA A 131 16.30 -12.32 12.87
N ARG A 132 15.53 -11.23 12.98
CA ARG A 132 14.71 -10.95 14.17
C ARG A 132 13.27 -10.62 13.79
N ILE A 133 12.32 -11.36 14.31
CA ILE A 133 10.88 -11.17 14.08
C ILE A 133 10.23 -10.68 15.38
N GLY A 134 9.62 -9.49 15.35
CA GLY A 134 9.00 -8.84 16.51
C GLY A 134 7.63 -9.42 16.88
N ALA A 135 7.12 -8.96 18.03
CA ALA A 135 5.89 -9.44 18.64
C ALA A 135 4.67 -9.28 17.74
N HIS A 136 3.77 -10.26 17.75
CA HIS A 136 2.51 -10.28 16.98
C HIS A 136 2.67 -10.12 15.46
N THR A 137 3.90 -10.17 14.93
CA THR A 137 4.16 -10.14 13.50
C THR A 137 3.77 -11.46 12.86
N TRP A 138 3.14 -11.38 11.71
CA TRP A 138 2.66 -12.53 10.97
C TRP A 138 3.31 -12.65 9.60
N LEU A 139 4.18 -13.64 9.44
CA LEU A 139 4.69 -14.06 8.15
C LEU A 139 3.74 -15.11 7.55
N LYS A 140 3.18 -14.85 6.36
CA LYS A 140 2.35 -15.80 5.61
C LYS A 140 3.21 -16.87 4.97
N SER A 141 2.63 -17.73 4.14
CA SER A 141 3.33 -18.84 3.49
C SER A 141 4.46 -18.38 2.57
N GLY A 142 5.58 -19.12 2.59
CA GLY A 142 6.68 -18.94 1.64
C GLY A 142 7.45 -17.64 1.74
N VAL A 143 7.40 -16.95 2.87
CA VAL A 143 8.22 -15.74 3.11
C VAL A 143 9.66 -16.14 3.35
N THR A 144 10.60 -15.48 2.64
CA THR A 144 12.04 -15.56 2.91
C THR A 144 12.48 -14.30 3.65
N PHE A 145 13.08 -14.48 4.82
CA PHE A 145 13.57 -13.40 5.66
C PHE A 145 15.07 -13.55 5.88
N GLY A 146 15.83 -12.71 5.20
CA GLY A 146 17.26 -12.82 4.99
C GLY A 146 18.11 -12.56 6.25
N GLU A 147 19.37 -12.92 6.14
CA GLU A 147 20.36 -12.85 7.21
C GLU A 147 20.45 -11.44 7.82
N ASN A 148 20.44 -11.36 9.16
CA ASN A 148 20.54 -10.14 9.96
C ASN A 148 19.42 -9.10 9.74
N CYS A 149 18.39 -9.39 8.95
CA CYS A 149 17.24 -8.52 8.77
C CYS A 149 16.37 -8.46 10.02
N ILE A 150 15.73 -7.32 10.26
CA ILE A 150 14.89 -7.11 11.44
C ILE A 150 13.53 -6.57 11.01
N ILE A 151 12.47 -7.10 11.59
CA ILE A 151 11.10 -6.57 11.48
C ILE A 151 10.52 -6.34 12.87
N GLY A 152 9.85 -5.21 13.04
CA GLY A 152 9.21 -4.82 14.28
C GLY A 152 7.95 -5.63 14.59
N GLU A 153 7.09 -5.03 15.40
CA GLU A 153 5.89 -5.64 15.95
C GLU A 153 4.65 -5.41 15.08
N ARG A 154 3.64 -6.30 15.20
CA ARG A 154 2.32 -6.18 14.56
C ARG A 154 2.36 -6.02 13.04
N CYS A 155 3.42 -6.50 12.42
CA CYS A 155 3.55 -6.49 10.97
C CYS A 155 2.81 -7.67 10.33
N ILE A 156 2.40 -7.48 9.07
CA ILE A 156 1.84 -8.54 8.24
C ILE A 156 2.66 -8.63 6.97
N VAL A 157 3.24 -9.80 6.73
CA VAL A 157 4.03 -10.09 5.53
C VAL A 157 3.31 -11.16 4.73
N HIS A 158 2.85 -10.81 3.54
CA HIS A 158 2.07 -11.72 2.69
C HIS A 158 2.93 -12.76 1.97
N ALA A 159 2.27 -13.70 1.32
CA ALA A 159 2.92 -14.86 0.73
C ALA A 159 3.98 -14.50 -0.33
N GLY A 160 5.09 -15.23 -0.32
CA GLY A 160 6.16 -15.09 -1.32
C GLY A 160 7.00 -13.82 -1.21
N VAL A 161 6.85 -13.03 -0.15
CA VAL A 161 7.70 -11.85 0.09
C VAL A 161 9.13 -12.29 0.35
N VAL A 162 10.08 -11.55 -0.23
CA VAL A 162 11.52 -11.72 0.01
C VAL A 162 12.07 -10.46 0.65
N VAL A 163 12.62 -10.59 1.85
CA VAL A 163 13.29 -9.51 2.58
C VAL A 163 14.77 -9.83 2.70
N GLY A 164 15.64 -8.93 2.25
CA GLY A 164 17.08 -9.06 2.39
C GLY A 164 17.78 -9.84 1.29
N ALA A 165 17.17 -9.93 0.09
CA ALA A 165 17.89 -10.34 -1.11
C ALA A 165 19.02 -9.35 -1.45
N ASP A 166 20.07 -9.80 -2.13
CA ASP A 166 21.12 -8.91 -2.61
C ASP A 166 20.56 -7.86 -3.59
N GLY A 167 20.92 -6.61 -3.38
CA GLY A 167 20.65 -5.54 -4.32
C GLY A 167 21.48 -5.67 -5.61
N PHE A 168 21.09 -4.94 -6.64
CA PHE A 168 21.77 -4.95 -7.93
C PHE A 168 23.05 -4.08 -7.87
N GLY A 169 24.13 -4.67 -7.36
CA GLY A 169 25.44 -4.04 -7.21
C GLY A 169 26.49 -4.73 -8.08
N PHE A 170 26.95 -4.06 -9.14
CA PHE A 170 27.97 -4.58 -10.05
C PHE A 170 28.89 -3.45 -10.56
N ALA A 171 30.19 -3.72 -10.64
CA ALA A 171 31.17 -2.86 -11.27
C ALA A 171 31.51 -3.39 -12.67
N LEU A 172 31.50 -2.51 -13.68
CA LEU A 172 31.91 -2.88 -15.03
C LEU A 172 33.44 -2.69 -15.15
N PHE A 173 34.17 -3.78 -15.38
CA PHE A 173 35.59 -3.76 -15.63
C PHE A 173 35.95 -4.66 -16.82
N GLU A 174 36.65 -4.13 -17.79
CA GLU A 174 37.08 -4.85 -19.03
C GLU A 174 35.93 -5.57 -19.76
N GLY A 175 34.74 -4.97 -19.81
CA GLY A 175 33.57 -5.52 -20.46
C GLY A 175 32.86 -6.64 -19.68
N ARG A 176 33.21 -6.87 -18.43
CA ARG A 176 32.60 -7.87 -17.52
C ARG A 176 32.02 -7.20 -16.29
N TRP A 177 30.92 -7.75 -15.76
CA TRP A 177 30.29 -7.30 -14.53
C TRP A 177 30.89 -8.08 -13.35
N GLU A 178 31.53 -7.38 -12.43
CA GLU A 178 31.99 -7.93 -11.17
C GLU A 178 31.01 -7.58 -10.06
N LYS A 179 30.63 -8.57 -9.24
CA LYS A 179 29.68 -8.40 -8.16
C LYS A 179 30.26 -7.52 -7.06
N ILE A 180 29.45 -6.57 -6.58
CA ILE A 180 29.68 -5.84 -5.33
C ILE A 180 28.84 -6.53 -4.26
N GLU A 181 29.48 -7.08 -3.24
CA GLU A 181 28.81 -7.77 -2.15
C GLU A 181 27.90 -6.82 -1.38
N GLN A 182 26.73 -7.33 -0.99
CA GLN A 182 25.70 -6.57 -0.27
C GLN A 182 25.81 -6.93 1.22
N LEU A 183 26.46 -6.08 2.01
CA LEU A 183 26.89 -6.37 3.39
C LEU A 183 25.94 -5.80 4.45
N GLY A 184 25.02 -4.90 4.06
CA GLY A 184 23.99 -4.38 4.91
C GLY A 184 22.82 -5.36 5.10
N ALA A 185 21.74 -4.90 5.73
CA ALA A 185 20.55 -5.69 5.99
C ALA A 185 19.29 -4.88 5.64
N VAL A 186 18.11 -5.34 6.11
CA VAL A 186 16.85 -4.61 6.04
C VAL A 186 16.34 -4.37 7.46
N ARG A 187 15.89 -3.14 7.73
CA ARG A 187 15.23 -2.74 8.98
C ARG A 187 13.81 -2.33 8.70
N ILE A 188 12.84 -3.04 9.27
CA ILE A 188 11.42 -2.78 9.11
C ILE A 188 10.85 -2.39 10.46
N GLY A 189 10.16 -1.25 10.53
CA GLY A 189 9.50 -0.75 11.73
C GLY A 189 8.26 -1.54 12.13
N ASN A 190 7.47 -0.98 13.05
CA ASN A 190 6.23 -1.57 13.53
C ASN A 190 5.05 -1.32 12.59
N ASP A 191 3.99 -2.12 12.72
CA ASP A 191 2.71 -1.90 12.02
C ASP A 191 2.83 -1.82 10.48
N VAL A 192 3.87 -2.45 9.90
CA VAL A 192 4.11 -2.49 8.45
C VAL A 192 3.32 -3.64 7.83
N GLU A 193 2.74 -3.39 6.65
CA GLU A 193 2.11 -4.45 5.86
C GLU A 193 2.79 -4.55 4.49
N ILE A 194 3.18 -5.77 4.10
CA ILE A 194 3.93 -6.04 2.87
C ILE A 194 3.14 -7.04 2.04
N GLY A 195 2.70 -6.61 0.87
CA GLY A 195 1.91 -7.39 -0.09
C GLY A 195 2.69 -8.54 -0.73
N ALA A 196 1.95 -9.48 -1.31
CA ALA A 196 2.51 -10.71 -1.85
C ALA A 196 3.57 -10.47 -2.94
N ASN A 197 4.63 -11.29 -2.92
CA ASN A 197 5.75 -11.26 -3.89
C ASN A 197 6.47 -9.90 -3.98
N THR A 198 6.36 -9.05 -2.97
CA THR A 198 7.18 -7.84 -2.83
C THR A 198 8.60 -8.24 -2.46
N CYS A 199 9.58 -7.57 -3.07
CA CYS A 199 11.00 -7.75 -2.76
C CYS A 199 11.57 -6.49 -2.12
N ILE A 200 12.31 -6.66 -1.02
CA ILE A 200 13.04 -5.59 -0.35
C ILE A 200 14.51 -6.00 -0.26
N ASP A 201 15.33 -5.36 -1.08
CA ASP A 201 16.74 -5.68 -1.17
C ASP A 201 17.49 -5.17 0.07
N ARG A 202 18.51 -5.89 0.50
CA ARG A 202 19.43 -5.43 1.55
C ARG A 202 20.29 -4.28 1.06
N GLY A 203 20.79 -3.49 1.98
CA GLY A 203 21.72 -2.44 1.61
C GLY A 203 23.11 -2.95 1.25
N ALA A 204 23.83 -2.15 0.51
CA ALA A 204 25.21 -2.51 0.10
C ALA A 204 26.19 -2.44 1.29
N LEU A 205 26.24 -1.32 2.00
CA LEU A 205 27.06 -1.13 3.22
C LEU A 205 26.18 -0.78 4.42
N ASP A 206 25.28 0.20 4.24
CA ASP A 206 24.25 0.57 5.21
C ASP A 206 22.98 -0.24 4.95
N ASP A 207 22.01 -0.19 5.87
CA ASP A 207 20.77 -0.93 5.76
C ASP A 207 19.76 -0.26 4.81
N THR A 208 18.87 -1.05 4.22
CA THR A 208 17.60 -0.59 3.65
C THR A 208 16.60 -0.43 4.79
N VAL A 209 15.86 0.69 4.84
CA VAL A 209 15.00 1.06 5.97
C VAL A 209 13.56 1.27 5.51
N ILE A 210 12.63 0.60 6.17
CA ILE A 210 11.18 0.77 6.05
C ILE A 210 10.67 1.21 7.42
N GLU A 211 10.22 2.45 7.53
CA GLU A 211 9.74 2.98 8.82
C GLU A 211 8.36 2.43 9.21
N GLU A 212 7.87 2.83 10.38
CA GLU A 212 6.62 2.34 10.94
C GLU A 212 5.40 2.69 10.07
N GLY A 213 4.37 1.85 10.13
CA GLY A 213 3.08 2.09 9.50
C GLY A 213 3.08 2.05 7.96
N VAL A 214 4.21 1.79 7.31
CA VAL A 214 4.32 1.69 5.85
C VAL A 214 3.44 0.56 5.31
N LYS A 215 2.80 0.79 4.16
CA LYS A 215 1.98 -0.18 3.43
C LYS A 215 2.54 -0.37 2.03
N LEU A 216 3.03 -1.56 1.75
CA LEU A 216 3.48 -1.98 0.42
C LEU A 216 2.46 -2.98 -0.14
N ASP A 217 1.94 -2.71 -1.31
CA ASP A 217 1.05 -3.63 -2.03
C ASP A 217 1.85 -4.76 -2.68
N ASN A 218 1.19 -5.60 -3.46
CA ASN A 218 1.79 -6.74 -4.13
C ASN A 218 2.80 -6.31 -5.21
N LEU A 219 3.87 -7.10 -5.39
CA LEU A 219 4.85 -6.93 -6.45
C LEU A 219 5.60 -5.58 -6.39
N VAL A 220 5.73 -4.98 -5.23
CA VAL A 220 6.54 -3.77 -5.05
C VAL A 220 8.02 -4.17 -5.00
N GLN A 221 8.89 -3.39 -5.69
CA GLN A 221 10.33 -3.55 -5.62
C GLN A 221 10.97 -2.40 -4.85
N ILE A 222 11.65 -2.71 -3.76
CA ILE A 222 12.47 -1.77 -2.99
C ILE A 222 13.94 -2.13 -3.18
N GLY A 223 14.69 -1.27 -3.85
CA GLY A 223 16.11 -1.45 -4.11
C GLY A 223 16.98 -1.24 -2.86
N HIS A 224 18.26 -1.61 -2.99
CA HIS A 224 19.25 -1.51 -1.90
C HIS A 224 19.38 -0.07 -1.35
N ASN A 225 19.59 0.07 -0.06
CA ASN A 225 19.78 1.37 0.62
C ASN A 225 18.62 2.37 0.48
N VAL A 226 17.44 1.92 0.06
CA VAL A 226 16.25 2.77 0.04
C VAL A 226 15.79 3.05 1.47
N HIS A 227 15.33 4.28 1.69
CA HIS A 227 14.66 4.66 2.93
C HIS A 227 13.21 5.06 2.61
N VAL A 228 12.26 4.39 3.24
CA VAL A 228 10.82 4.71 3.14
C VAL A 228 10.34 5.25 4.47
N GLY A 229 9.95 6.52 4.49
CA GLY A 229 9.44 7.22 5.67
C GLY A 229 8.08 6.71 6.15
N ALA A 230 7.79 6.99 7.42
CA ALA A 230 6.64 6.46 8.15
C ALA A 230 5.30 6.74 7.45
N HIS A 231 4.36 5.78 7.57
CA HIS A 231 2.99 5.87 7.06
C HIS A 231 2.87 6.09 5.54
N THR A 232 3.94 5.84 4.79
CA THR A 232 3.93 5.88 3.32
C THR A 232 3.26 4.62 2.76
N ALA A 233 2.48 4.79 1.69
CA ALA A 233 1.81 3.71 0.99
C ALA A 233 2.26 3.61 -0.47
N MET A 234 2.55 2.39 -0.94
CA MET A 234 2.91 2.11 -2.34
C MET A 234 1.96 1.07 -2.91
N ALA A 235 1.33 1.41 -4.01
CA ALA A 235 0.41 0.51 -4.71
C ALA A 235 1.16 -0.51 -5.58
N GLY A 236 0.42 -1.51 -6.07
CA GLY A 236 0.98 -2.67 -6.76
C GLY A 236 1.93 -2.34 -7.90
N CYS A 237 2.97 -3.14 -8.03
CA CYS A 237 4.01 -3.01 -9.06
C CYS A 237 4.80 -1.69 -9.02
N ALA A 238 4.71 -0.89 -7.95
CA ALA A 238 5.57 0.27 -7.79
C ALA A 238 7.02 -0.15 -7.57
N GLY A 239 7.97 0.65 -8.09
CA GLY A 239 9.40 0.39 -7.95
C GLY A 239 10.16 1.60 -7.39
N VAL A 240 11.06 1.36 -6.45
CA VAL A 240 11.96 2.37 -5.91
C VAL A 240 13.40 1.88 -6.09
N ALA A 241 14.16 2.57 -6.92
CA ALA A 241 15.54 2.20 -7.23
C ALA A 241 16.49 2.58 -6.08
N GLY A 242 17.66 1.95 -6.09
CA GLY A 242 18.62 2.00 -5.00
C GLY A 242 18.96 3.41 -4.50
N SER A 243 19.17 3.53 -3.20
CA SER A 243 19.57 4.76 -2.50
C SER A 243 18.55 5.93 -2.60
N ALA A 244 17.33 5.70 -3.05
CA ALA A 244 16.28 6.72 -3.00
C ALA A 244 15.74 6.89 -1.59
N ARG A 245 15.33 8.11 -1.23
CA ARG A 245 14.69 8.47 0.03
C ARG A 245 13.27 8.94 -0.22
N ILE A 246 12.31 8.23 0.34
CA ILE A 246 10.88 8.57 0.28
C ILE A 246 10.49 9.11 1.65
N GLY A 247 9.93 10.32 1.69
CA GLY A 247 9.47 10.94 2.93
C GLY A 247 8.30 10.21 3.59
N ALA A 248 7.87 10.72 4.73
CA ALA A 248 6.72 10.21 5.46
C ALA A 248 5.39 10.63 4.80
N ASN A 249 4.32 9.85 5.05
CA ASN A 249 2.96 10.14 4.55
C ASN A 249 2.88 10.33 3.02
N CYS A 250 3.77 9.71 2.28
CA CYS A 250 3.75 9.71 0.82
C CYS A 250 2.79 8.64 0.27
N THR A 251 2.36 8.81 -0.98
CA THR A 251 1.73 7.73 -1.74
C THR A 251 2.38 7.56 -3.09
N VAL A 252 2.67 6.32 -3.48
CA VAL A 252 3.22 5.98 -4.80
C VAL A 252 2.20 5.11 -5.52
N GLY A 253 1.66 5.63 -6.61
CA GLY A 253 0.63 4.96 -7.40
C GLY A 253 1.14 3.69 -8.10
N GLY A 254 0.22 2.79 -8.45
CA GLY A 254 0.55 1.51 -9.07
C GLY A 254 1.38 1.66 -10.33
N GLY A 255 2.42 0.81 -10.47
CA GLY A 255 3.34 0.84 -11.61
C GLY A 255 4.21 2.10 -11.72
N ALA A 256 4.19 3.00 -10.74
CA ALA A 256 5.08 4.16 -10.74
C ALA A 256 6.50 3.75 -10.32
N VAL A 257 7.50 4.45 -10.86
CA VAL A 257 8.91 4.18 -10.61
C VAL A 257 9.61 5.44 -10.11
N VAL A 258 10.33 5.33 -8.99
CA VAL A 258 11.24 6.36 -8.49
C VAL A 258 12.67 5.94 -8.79
N LEU A 259 13.41 6.76 -9.55
CA LEU A 259 14.81 6.45 -9.90
C LEU A 259 15.73 6.58 -8.67
N GLY A 260 16.91 5.98 -8.79
CA GLY A 260 17.89 5.91 -7.71
C GLY A 260 18.44 7.27 -7.27
N HIS A 261 18.86 7.36 -6.01
CA HIS A 261 19.48 8.54 -5.40
C HIS A 261 18.61 9.81 -5.40
N LEU A 262 17.29 9.65 -5.52
CA LEU A 262 16.34 10.76 -5.46
C LEU A 262 15.74 10.89 -4.05
N GLU A 263 15.26 12.10 -3.76
CA GLU A 263 14.56 12.40 -2.51
C GLU A 263 13.15 12.91 -2.81
N LEU A 264 12.15 12.32 -2.15
CA LEU A 264 10.77 12.83 -2.10
C LEU A 264 10.52 13.39 -0.70
N ALA A 265 10.06 14.64 -0.62
CA ALA A 265 9.66 15.24 0.64
C ALA A 265 8.44 14.54 1.24
N ASP A 266 8.18 14.76 2.52
CA ASP A 266 6.97 14.27 3.18
C ASP A 266 5.69 14.74 2.46
N GLY A 267 4.66 13.91 2.44
CA GLY A 267 3.37 14.23 1.83
C GLY A 267 3.39 14.38 0.30
N VAL A 268 4.35 13.77 -0.39
CA VAL A 268 4.38 13.69 -1.85
C VAL A 268 3.49 12.53 -2.32
N HIS A 269 2.61 12.81 -3.29
CA HIS A 269 1.70 11.83 -3.89
C HIS A 269 2.03 11.64 -5.36
N ILE A 270 2.51 10.46 -5.75
CA ILE A 270 2.87 10.12 -7.13
C ILE A 270 1.70 9.36 -7.77
N SER A 271 1.19 9.87 -8.89
CA SER A 271 0.15 9.20 -9.67
C SER A 271 0.64 7.89 -10.29
N ALA A 272 -0.29 6.97 -10.55
CA ALA A 272 0.02 5.68 -11.17
C ALA A 272 0.79 5.82 -12.49
N ALA A 273 1.63 4.84 -12.80
CA ALA A 273 2.44 4.73 -14.02
C ALA A 273 3.40 5.93 -14.27
N SER A 274 3.67 6.74 -13.24
CA SER A 274 4.59 7.89 -13.35
C SER A 274 6.04 7.45 -13.16
N VAL A 275 6.97 8.10 -13.89
CA VAL A 275 8.41 7.94 -13.69
C VAL A 275 8.99 9.21 -13.09
N VAL A 276 9.49 9.10 -11.85
CA VAL A 276 10.11 10.19 -11.12
C VAL A 276 11.60 10.21 -11.45
N MET A 277 12.05 11.24 -12.16
CA MET A 277 13.44 11.38 -12.66
C MET A 277 14.24 12.47 -11.93
N ARG A 278 13.65 13.15 -10.96
CA ARG A 278 14.29 14.19 -10.15
C ARG A 278 13.68 14.25 -8.76
N SER A 279 14.44 14.72 -7.79
CA SER A 279 13.95 14.91 -6.43
C SER A 279 12.78 15.90 -6.37
N ILE A 280 11.81 15.62 -5.51
CA ILE A 280 10.60 16.44 -5.30
C ILE A 280 10.65 16.96 -3.86
N ARG A 281 10.84 18.27 -3.71
CA ARG A 281 11.12 18.91 -2.41
C ARG A 281 9.89 19.54 -1.75
N GLN A 282 8.72 19.44 -2.36
CA GLN A 282 7.49 20.03 -1.83
C GLN A 282 6.39 18.96 -1.81
N PRO A 283 5.56 18.91 -0.75
CA PRO A 283 4.39 18.05 -0.74
C PRO A 283 3.42 18.43 -1.85
N GLY A 284 2.60 17.47 -2.29
CA GLY A 284 1.62 17.68 -3.36
C GLY A 284 1.50 16.47 -4.26
N GLN A 285 0.60 16.55 -5.24
CA GLN A 285 0.36 15.49 -6.20
C GLN A 285 1.14 15.74 -7.50
N TYR A 286 1.83 14.68 -7.95
CA TYR A 286 2.67 14.72 -9.15
C TYR A 286 2.29 13.60 -10.10
N SER A 287 2.20 13.92 -11.39
CA SER A 287 1.86 12.98 -12.46
C SER A 287 2.88 13.06 -13.57
N GLY A 288 3.31 11.92 -14.08
CA GLY A 288 4.34 11.81 -15.12
C GLY A 288 4.01 10.73 -16.15
N VAL A 289 2.73 10.61 -16.53
CA VAL A 289 2.24 9.66 -17.53
C VAL A 289 1.59 10.44 -18.69
N PHE A 290 1.76 9.93 -19.92
CA PHE A 290 1.07 10.47 -21.08
C PHE A 290 -0.41 10.03 -21.05
N PRO A 291 -1.37 10.96 -21.31
CA PRO A 291 -2.78 10.61 -21.32
C PRO A 291 -3.11 9.51 -22.33
N ILE A 292 -4.02 8.60 -21.94
CA ILE A 292 -4.57 7.59 -22.85
C ILE A 292 -5.46 8.26 -23.89
N ASP A 293 -5.38 7.80 -25.14
CA ASP A 293 -6.21 8.26 -26.25
C ASP A 293 -6.49 7.07 -27.19
N ASP A 294 -7.35 7.23 -28.20
CA ASP A 294 -7.42 6.25 -29.28
C ASP A 294 -6.07 6.18 -30.03
N ASN A 295 -5.76 5.02 -30.61
CA ASN A 295 -4.43 4.77 -31.18
C ASN A 295 -4.04 5.79 -32.25
N ALA A 296 -4.97 6.20 -33.12
CA ALA A 296 -4.66 7.13 -34.22
C ALA A 296 -4.34 8.54 -33.70
N SER A 297 -5.07 9.00 -32.69
CA SER A 297 -4.83 10.27 -32.01
C SER A 297 -3.54 10.21 -31.20
N TRP A 298 -3.30 9.10 -30.49
CA TRP A 298 -2.09 8.90 -29.70
C TRP A 298 -0.82 8.94 -30.57
N GLU A 299 -0.81 8.26 -31.73
CA GLU A 299 0.32 8.28 -32.66
C GLU A 299 0.64 9.69 -33.19
N LYS A 300 -0.39 10.47 -33.52
CA LYS A 300 -0.22 11.88 -33.95
C LYS A 300 0.37 12.74 -32.85
N ASN A 301 -0.15 12.59 -31.62
CA ASN A 301 0.34 13.31 -30.44
C ASN A 301 1.78 12.92 -30.11
N ALA A 302 2.11 11.64 -30.14
CA ALA A 302 3.47 11.15 -29.92
C ALA A 302 4.46 11.66 -30.97
N ALA A 303 4.07 11.68 -32.25
CA ALA A 303 4.88 12.27 -33.32
C ALA A 303 5.13 13.78 -33.10
N THR A 304 4.12 14.50 -32.63
CA THR A 304 4.22 15.93 -32.29
C THR A 304 5.16 16.17 -31.11
N LEU A 305 5.05 15.39 -30.05
CA LEU A 305 5.95 15.45 -28.87
C LEU A 305 7.42 15.31 -29.26
N ARG A 306 7.75 14.41 -30.18
CA ARG A 306 9.12 14.26 -30.71
C ARG A 306 9.65 15.51 -31.43
N GLN A 307 8.78 16.42 -31.83
CA GLN A 307 9.13 17.63 -32.60
C GLN A 307 8.95 18.94 -31.80
N LEU A 308 8.63 18.84 -30.47
CA LEU A 308 8.35 20.04 -29.65
C LEU A 308 9.45 21.11 -29.71
N HIS A 309 10.73 20.72 -29.74
CA HIS A 309 11.83 21.68 -29.85
C HIS A 309 11.77 22.46 -31.19
N ARG A 310 11.44 21.79 -32.31
CA ARG A 310 11.29 22.43 -33.61
C ARG A 310 10.09 23.36 -33.65
N LEU A 311 8.99 22.97 -33.02
CA LEU A 311 7.81 23.84 -32.91
C LEU A 311 8.11 25.07 -32.08
N ARG A 312 8.81 24.96 -30.97
CA ARG A 312 9.29 26.09 -30.16
C ARG A 312 10.15 27.04 -30.98
N ASP A 313 11.10 26.53 -31.77
CA ASP A 313 12.00 27.35 -32.58
C ASP A 313 11.25 28.07 -33.70
N ARG A 314 10.25 27.42 -34.33
CA ARG A 314 9.33 28.07 -35.28
C ARG A 314 8.53 29.19 -34.64
N ILE A 315 7.97 28.98 -33.45
CA ILE A 315 7.22 30.03 -32.74
C ILE A 315 8.11 31.22 -32.48
N LYS A 316 9.34 31.03 -31.95
CA LYS A 316 10.30 32.13 -31.73
C LYS A 316 10.63 32.91 -33.03
N SER A 317 10.80 32.19 -34.13
CA SER A 317 11.05 32.84 -35.44
C SER A 317 9.85 33.67 -35.91
N LEU A 318 8.63 33.19 -35.72
CA LEU A 318 7.40 33.91 -36.04
C LEU A 318 7.20 35.14 -35.15
N GLU A 319 7.46 35.02 -33.83
CA GLU A 319 7.41 36.16 -32.91
C GLU A 319 8.39 37.27 -33.32
N SER A 320 9.64 36.89 -33.61
CA SER A 320 10.65 37.86 -34.08
C SER A 320 10.28 38.53 -35.39
N ALA A 321 9.67 37.79 -36.35
CA ALA A 321 9.21 38.37 -37.63
C ALA A 321 8.04 39.34 -37.41
N LEU A 322 7.10 39.05 -36.52
CA LEU A 322 6.00 39.92 -36.17
C LEU A 322 6.46 41.22 -35.47
N GLU A 323 7.45 41.12 -34.61
CA GLU A 323 8.05 42.30 -33.96
C GLU A 323 8.76 43.22 -34.95
N SER A 324 9.43 42.64 -35.96
CA SER A 324 10.09 43.41 -37.02
C SER A 324 9.11 44.12 -37.97
N GLN A 325 7.89 43.60 -38.15
CA GLN A 325 6.84 44.21 -38.94
C GLN A 325 6.10 45.36 -38.22
N LYS A 326 6.24 45.46 -36.89
CA LYS A 326 5.64 46.54 -36.08
C LYS A 326 6.54 47.78 -35.94
N LYS A 327 7.78 47.70 -36.40
CA LYS A 327 8.73 48.82 -36.49
C LYS A 327 8.76 49.39 -37.89
#